data_7a4c11a9c615372c2b204482842e7c4c
#
_entry.id   7a4c11a9c615372c2b204482842e7c4c
#
_cell.length_a   1.000
_cell.length_b   1.000
_cell.length_c   1.000
_cell.angle_alpha   90.00
_cell.angle_beta   90.00
_cell.angle_gamma   90.00
#
_symmetry.space_group_name_H-M   'P 1'
#
loop_
_entity.id
_entity.type
_entity.pdbx_description
1 polymer ?
#
loop_
_entity_poly.entity_id
_entity_poly.type
_entity_poly.pdbx_seq_one_letter_code
_entity_poly.pdbx_strand_id
1 'polypeptide(L)'
;YASRSGGAPLDLDGFLCSYGEMLEHLDLAGCRVVGRQQVAGPNWKLAYDGYPDFYHLPILHKDTFGPTYNNKTINDAWGPHQRNVQPDQRYLAMAEQPEDEWQTIKMVTGVWTIFPHISIASFDAGGKLFMISQLFPGATPGTSITTQNFLAVGGHPDDERMVTIEKQMDFLMHVVRDEDYFTGLR
;
A
#
# COMPACT_ATOMS: atom_id res chain seq x y z
N TYR A 1 4.67 -15.22 -8.72
CA TYR A 1 4.16 -16.42 -8.02
C TYR A 1 4.87 -17.66 -8.55
N ALA A 2 5.15 -18.63 -7.68
CA ALA A 2 5.74 -19.92 -8.05
C ALA A 2 4.86 -21.05 -7.50
N SER A 3 4.55 -22.04 -8.33
CA SER A 3 3.84 -23.23 -7.93
C SER A 3 4.84 -24.35 -7.55
N ARG A 4 4.59 -25.05 -6.46
CA ARG A 4 5.33 -26.28 -6.05
C ARG A 4 4.81 -27.55 -6.72
N SER A 5 3.76 -27.47 -7.51
CA SER A 5 3.05 -28.62 -8.12
C SER A 5 3.67 -29.07 -9.44
N GLY A 6 5.01 -29.21 -9.50
CA GLY A 6 5.66 -29.98 -10.57
C GLY A 6 5.40 -29.56 -12.02
N GLY A 7 5.21 -28.24 -12.27
CA GLY A 7 5.08 -27.70 -13.63
C GLY A 7 3.63 -27.52 -14.11
N ALA A 8 2.61 -27.72 -13.27
CA ALA A 8 1.25 -27.32 -13.61
C ALA A 8 1.16 -25.78 -13.74
N PRO A 9 0.45 -25.25 -14.74
CA PRO A 9 0.19 -23.82 -14.84
C PRO A 9 -0.45 -23.30 -13.54
N LEU A 10 -0.01 -22.09 -13.08
CA LEU A 10 -0.66 -21.42 -11.99
C LEU A 10 -2.00 -20.88 -12.47
N ASP A 11 -3.11 -21.31 -11.87
CA ASP A 11 -4.42 -20.70 -12.04
C ASP A 11 -4.44 -19.37 -11.27
N LEU A 12 -4.00 -18.31 -11.93
CA LEU A 12 -3.90 -16.98 -11.31
C LEU A 12 -5.29 -16.37 -11.08
N ASP A 13 -6.21 -16.57 -12.00
CA ASP A 13 -7.59 -16.05 -11.91
C ASP A 13 -8.34 -16.72 -10.76
N GLY A 14 -8.25 -18.04 -10.65
CA GLY A 14 -8.78 -18.78 -9.50
C GLY A 14 -8.15 -18.37 -8.18
N PHE A 15 -6.84 -18.12 -8.16
CA PHE A 15 -6.14 -17.64 -6.96
C PHE A 15 -6.60 -16.23 -6.57
N LEU A 16 -6.78 -15.31 -7.52
CA LEU A 16 -7.20 -13.94 -7.26
C LEU A 16 -8.70 -13.79 -6.96
N CYS A 17 -9.53 -14.81 -7.16
CA CYS A 17 -10.97 -14.77 -6.85
C CYS A 17 -11.68 -13.55 -7.48
N SER A 18 -11.42 -13.24 -8.75
CA SER A 18 -11.90 -12.05 -9.49
C SER A 18 -11.29 -10.71 -9.03
N TYR A 19 -10.33 -10.72 -8.09
CA TYR A 19 -9.62 -9.51 -7.66
C TYR A 19 -8.75 -8.90 -8.76
N GLY A 20 -8.43 -9.70 -9.79
CA GLY A 20 -7.65 -9.26 -10.97
C GLY A 20 -8.24 -8.04 -11.63
N GLU A 21 -9.56 -7.99 -11.84
CA GLU A 21 -10.27 -6.87 -12.45
C GLU A 21 -10.07 -5.56 -11.66
N MET A 22 -10.09 -5.64 -10.32
CA MET A 22 -9.81 -4.49 -9.46
C MET A 22 -8.36 -4.02 -9.57
N LEU A 23 -7.41 -4.96 -9.64
CA LEU A 23 -5.98 -4.65 -9.75
C LEU A 23 -5.62 -4.05 -11.12
N GLU A 24 -6.31 -4.42 -12.18
CA GLU A 24 -6.13 -3.85 -13.52
C GLU A 24 -6.39 -2.34 -13.55
N HIS A 25 -7.33 -1.84 -12.75
CA HIS A 25 -7.62 -0.41 -12.64
C HIS A 25 -6.46 0.41 -12.05
N LEU A 26 -5.48 -0.23 -11.41
CA LEU A 26 -4.28 0.45 -10.92
C LEU A 26 -3.29 0.75 -12.05
N ASP A 27 -3.40 0.11 -13.20
CA ASP A 27 -2.52 0.24 -14.38
C ASP A 27 -1.03 0.18 -14.03
N LEU A 28 -0.66 -0.79 -13.21
CA LEU A 28 0.72 -0.94 -12.74
C LEU A 28 1.70 -1.27 -13.87
N ALA A 29 1.20 -1.86 -14.98
CA ALA A 29 2.03 -2.15 -16.15
C ALA A 29 2.52 -0.89 -16.87
N GLY A 30 1.74 0.20 -16.83
CA GLY A 30 2.11 1.51 -17.37
C GLY A 30 3.02 2.33 -16.45
N CYS A 31 3.31 1.84 -15.24
CA CYS A 31 4.13 2.55 -14.28
C CYS A 31 5.63 2.35 -14.49
N ARG A 32 6.44 3.31 -14.04
CA ARG A 32 7.89 3.24 -14.03
C ARG A 32 8.42 2.94 -12.63
N VAL A 33 9.27 1.92 -12.48
CA VAL A 33 10.00 1.68 -11.23
C VAL A 33 11.02 2.81 -11.01
N VAL A 34 10.90 3.51 -9.88
CA VAL A 34 11.71 4.69 -9.54
C VAL A 34 12.55 4.51 -8.30
N GLY A 35 12.26 3.49 -7.49
CA GLY A 35 13.06 3.22 -6.30
C GLY A 35 12.73 1.87 -5.68
N ARG A 36 13.65 1.41 -4.82
CA ARG A 36 13.51 0.18 -4.05
C ARG A 36 14.22 0.33 -2.72
N GLN A 37 13.59 -0.16 -1.66
CA GLN A 37 14.19 -0.23 -0.34
C GLN A 37 13.80 -1.51 0.39
N GLN A 38 14.53 -1.84 1.46
CA GLN A 38 14.25 -2.99 2.30
C GLN A 38 14.24 -2.58 3.75
N VAL A 39 13.35 -3.17 4.52
CA VAL A 39 13.24 -2.95 5.96
C VAL A 39 13.10 -4.31 6.67
N ALA A 40 13.91 -4.48 7.72
CA ALA A 40 13.75 -5.61 8.64
C ALA A 40 12.58 -5.34 9.60
N GLY A 41 11.77 -6.36 9.84
CA GLY A 41 10.56 -6.22 10.64
C GLY A 41 10.30 -7.38 11.60
N PRO A 42 9.18 -7.32 12.32
CA PRO A 42 8.69 -8.37 13.21
C PRO A 42 8.28 -9.61 12.40
N ASN A 43 7.62 -10.58 13.06
CA ASN A 43 7.01 -11.71 12.33
C ASN A 43 6.23 -11.19 11.12
N TRP A 44 6.40 -11.84 9.96
CA TRP A 44 5.82 -11.37 8.70
C TRP A 44 4.29 -11.27 8.70
N LYS A 45 3.59 -12.07 9.51
CA LYS A 45 2.13 -11.99 9.65
C LYS A 45 1.74 -10.71 10.38
N LEU A 46 2.46 -10.40 11.46
CA LEU A 46 2.25 -9.17 12.22
C LEU A 46 2.58 -7.95 11.34
N ALA A 47 3.69 -8.00 10.60
CA ALA A 47 4.03 -6.97 9.63
C ALA A 47 2.96 -6.81 8.53
N TYR A 48 2.37 -7.92 8.05
CA TYR A 48 1.30 -7.90 7.06
C TYR A 48 0.01 -7.29 7.62
N ASP A 49 -0.38 -7.66 8.86
CA ASP A 49 -1.62 -7.19 9.49
C ASP A 49 -1.65 -5.66 9.62
N GLY A 50 -0.50 -5.02 9.78
CA GLY A 50 -0.40 -3.55 9.80
C GLY A 50 -0.85 -2.86 8.50
N TYR A 51 -0.76 -3.51 7.35
CA TYR A 51 -1.18 -2.91 6.07
C TYR A 51 -2.69 -2.84 5.88
N PRO A 52 -3.51 -3.87 6.16
CA PRO A 52 -4.96 -3.78 6.06
C PRO A 52 -5.62 -3.12 7.28
N ASP A 53 -4.92 -2.95 8.39
CA ASP A 53 -5.45 -2.27 9.57
C ASP A 53 -5.26 -0.75 9.48
N PHE A 54 -6.29 -0.01 9.11
CA PHE A 54 -6.27 1.45 9.16
C PHE A 54 -6.70 2.04 10.51
N TYR A 55 -7.10 1.19 11.44
CA TYR A 55 -7.57 1.63 12.74
C TYR A 55 -6.47 2.31 13.56
N HIS A 56 -5.21 1.87 13.38
CA HIS A 56 -4.06 2.42 14.08
C HIS A 56 -3.60 3.80 13.54
N LEU A 57 -3.94 4.16 12.29
CA LEU A 57 -3.41 5.37 11.64
C LEU A 57 -3.56 6.65 12.48
N PRO A 58 -4.74 7.01 13.02
CA PRO A 58 -4.89 8.26 13.79
C PRO A 58 -4.27 8.18 15.19
N ILE A 59 -3.85 7.02 15.64
CA ILE A 59 -3.27 6.79 16.98
C ILE A 59 -1.75 6.69 16.88
N LEU A 60 -1.25 5.73 16.09
CA LEU A 60 0.17 5.47 15.94
C LEU A 60 0.87 6.55 15.11
N HIS A 61 0.24 6.98 14.03
CA HIS A 61 0.80 7.92 13.05
C HIS A 61 0.29 9.36 13.23
N LYS A 62 -0.20 9.72 14.41
CA LYS A 62 -0.76 11.05 14.68
C LYS A 62 0.21 12.19 14.40
N ASP A 63 1.50 11.95 14.59
CA ASP A 63 2.57 12.94 14.44
C ASP A 63 3.24 12.88 13.05
N THR A 64 2.98 11.84 12.27
CA THR A 64 3.52 11.64 10.92
C THR A 64 2.50 11.93 9.84
N PHE A 65 1.41 11.17 9.77
CA PHE A 65 0.32 11.44 8.82
C PHE A 65 -0.60 12.57 9.25
N GLY A 66 -0.61 12.91 10.54
CA GLY A 66 -1.35 14.03 11.08
C GLY A 66 -2.86 13.77 11.30
N PRO A 67 -3.60 14.81 11.72
CA PRO A 67 -4.98 14.67 12.20
C PRO A 67 -6.03 14.50 11.09
N THR A 68 -5.65 14.55 9.82
CA THR A 68 -6.57 14.39 8.69
C THR A 68 -7.00 12.95 8.47
N TYR A 69 -6.21 12.00 8.96
CA TYR A 69 -6.54 10.59 8.89
C TYR A 69 -7.55 10.21 9.97
N ASN A 70 -8.49 9.36 9.63
CA ASN A 70 -9.49 8.83 10.56
C ASN A 70 -9.42 7.30 10.59
N ASN A 71 -10.15 6.68 11.51
CA ASN A 71 -10.21 5.22 11.64
C ASN A 71 -11.42 4.58 10.93
N LYS A 72 -12.04 5.30 10.00
CA LYS A 72 -13.16 4.78 9.21
C LYS A 72 -12.63 4.26 7.89
N THR A 73 -12.99 3.02 7.56
CA THR A 73 -12.59 2.37 6.32
C THR A 73 -13.77 1.71 5.63
N ILE A 74 -13.69 1.64 4.33
CA ILE A 74 -14.50 0.76 3.50
C ILE A 74 -13.63 -0.43 3.16
N ASN A 75 -14.10 -1.63 3.49
CA ASN A 75 -13.37 -2.86 3.27
C ASN A 75 -14.11 -3.72 2.26
N ASP A 76 -13.42 -4.12 1.21
CA ASP A 76 -13.90 -5.08 0.24
C ASP A 76 -12.99 -6.31 0.25
N ALA A 77 -13.54 -7.51 0.01
CA ALA A 77 -12.80 -8.75 0.03
C ALA A 77 -13.11 -9.64 -1.18
N TRP A 78 -12.07 -10.29 -1.70
CA TRP A 78 -12.11 -11.29 -2.77
C TRP A 78 -11.37 -12.53 -2.27
N GLY A 79 -12.10 -13.47 -1.68
CA GLY A 79 -11.47 -14.58 -0.96
C GLY A 79 -10.54 -14.05 0.15
N PRO A 80 -9.22 -14.40 0.12
CA PRO A 80 -8.27 -13.92 1.11
C PRO A 80 -7.68 -12.53 0.81
N HIS A 81 -8.02 -11.93 -0.32
CA HIS A 81 -7.48 -10.63 -0.76
C HIS A 81 -8.41 -9.51 -0.34
N GLN A 82 -7.87 -8.32 -0.08
CA GLN A 82 -8.63 -7.20 0.46
C GLN A 82 -8.23 -5.88 -0.20
N ARG A 83 -9.21 -5.00 -0.26
CA ARG A 83 -9.00 -3.57 -0.49
C ARG A 83 -9.56 -2.80 0.70
N ASN A 84 -8.74 -1.99 1.31
CA ASN A 84 -9.13 -1.07 2.36
C ASN A 84 -8.99 0.35 1.85
N VAL A 85 -10.07 1.12 1.92
CA VAL A 85 -10.13 2.49 1.44
C VAL A 85 -10.53 3.38 2.60
N GLN A 86 -9.74 4.43 2.82
CA GLN A 86 -10.03 5.43 3.83
C GLN A 86 -10.45 6.73 3.16
N PRO A 87 -11.69 7.21 3.37
CA PRO A 87 -12.09 8.52 2.93
C PRO A 87 -11.37 9.58 3.78
N ASP A 88 -10.70 10.50 3.12
CA ASP A 88 -10.05 11.64 3.77
C ASP A 88 -11.09 12.64 4.27
N GLN A 89 -10.93 13.15 5.49
CA GLN A 89 -11.85 14.13 6.08
C GLN A 89 -11.99 15.42 5.24
N ARG A 90 -10.97 15.76 4.47
CA ARG A 90 -11.00 16.92 3.55
C ARG A 90 -12.08 16.82 2.49
N TYR A 91 -12.58 15.61 2.23
CA TYR A 91 -13.60 15.35 1.22
C TYR A 91 -15.04 15.50 1.74
N LEU A 92 -15.24 15.74 3.03
CA LEU A 92 -16.58 16.03 3.54
C LEU A 92 -17.18 17.28 2.88
N ALA A 93 -16.35 18.28 2.57
CA ALA A 93 -16.77 19.47 1.83
C ALA A 93 -17.20 19.18 0.39
N MET A 94 -16.74 18.07 -0.21
CA MET A 94 -17.15 17.69 -1.57
C MET A 94 -18.55 17.09 -1.60
N ALA A 95 -19.07 16.58 -0.48
CA ALA A 95 -20.45 16.10 -0.39
C ALA A 95 -21.48 17.23 -0.59
N GLU A 96 -21.05 18.49 -0.44
CA GLU A 96 -21.87 19.69 -0.69
C GLU A 96 -21.81 20.15 -2.16
N GLN A 97 -20.95 19.53 -2.98
CA GLN A 97 -20.79 19.84 -4.41
C GLN A 97 -21.61 18.88 -5.29
N PRO A 98 -21.99 19.27 -6.50
CA PRO A 98 -22.57 18.34 -7.48
C PRO A 98 -21.65 17.12 -7.73
N GLU A 99 -22.24 15.93 -7.88
CA GLU A 99 -21.48 14.68 -8.03
C GLU A 99 -20.54 14.65 -9.25
N ASP A 100 -20.90 15.35 -10.32
CA ASP A 100 -20.09 15.47 -11.55
C ASP A 100 -18.83 16.34 -11.36
N GLU A 101 -18.77 17.13 -10.28
CA GLU A 101 -17.58 17.90 -9.89
C GLU A 101 -16.65 17.13 -8.94
N TRP A 102 -17.03 15.96 -8.48
CA TRP A 102 -16.23 15.20 -7.53
C TRP A 102 -14.93 14.67 -8.15
N GLN A 103 -13.82 15.06 -7.56
CA GLN A 103 -12.49 14.55 -7.93
C GLN A 103 -12.22 13.22 -7.24
N THR A 104 -12.97 12.19 -7.60
CA THR A 104 -12.97 10.89 -6.92
C THR A 104 -11.59 10.24 -6.82
N ILE A 105 -10.70 10.45 -7.79
CA ILE A 105 -9.32 9.91 -7.75
C ILE A 105 -8.47 10.49 -6.61
N LYS A 106 -8.82 11.67 -6.12
CA LYS A 106 -8.15 12.29 -4.97
C LYS A 106 -8.80 11.90 -3.65
N MET A 107 -9.99 11.29 -3.69
CA MET A 107 -10.80 11.01 -2.50
C MET A 107 -10.38 9.75 -1.76
N VAL A 108 -9.54 8.93 -2.35
CA VAL A 108 -9.36 7.57 -1.87
C VAL A 108 -7.89 7.28 -1.67
N THR A 109 -7.47 7.28 -0.41
CA THR A 109 -6.25 6.61 0.02
C THR A 109 -6.59 5.15 0.26
N GLY A 110 -5.92 4.25 -0.44
CA GLY A 110 -6.22 2.83 -0.38
C GLY A 110 -4.98 1.97 -0.21
N VAL A 111 -5.23 0.80 0.36
CA VAL A 111 -4.29 -0.31 0.40
C VAL A 111 -4.97 -1.53 -0.21
N TRP A 112 -4.33 -2.12 -1.19
CA TRP A 112 -4.75 -3.36 -1.86
C TRP A 112 -3.82 -4.47 -1.44
N THR A 113 -4.34 -5.49 -0.77
CA THR A 113 -3.52 -6.60 -0.30
C THR A 113 -3.80 -7.86 -1.10
N ILE A 114 -2.73 -8.53 -1.52
CA ILE A 114 -2.80 -9.86 -2.14
C ILE A 114 -2.16 -10.83 -1.16
N PHE A 115 -3.02 -11.55 -0.42
CA PHE A 115 -2.58 -12.52 0.57
C PHE A 115 -1.67 -13.59 -0.08
N PRO A 116 -0.60 -14.03 0.59
CA PRO A 116 -0.28 -13.79 2.00
C PRO A 116 0.72 -12.66 2.27
N HIS A 117 1.29 -11.99 1.28
CA HIS A 117 2.49 -11.21 1.54
C HIS A 117 2.71 -9.98 0.64
N ILE A 118 1.69 -9.55 -0.10
CA ILE A 118 1.81 -8.35 -0.94
C ILE A 118 0.81 -7.29 -0.46
N SER A 119 1.31 -6.07 -0.34
CA SER A 119 0.51 -4.87 -0.15
C SER A 119 0.87 -3.83 -1.20
N ILE A 120 -0.13 -3.17 -1.76
CA ILE A 120 -0.01 -2.06 -2.69
C ILE A 120 -0.66 -0.85 -2.03
N ALA A 121 0.09 0.24 -1.87
CA ALA A 121 -0.43 1.50 -1.35
C ALA A 121 -0.18 2.62 -2.36
N SER A 122 -1.04 3.63 -2.37
CA SER A 122 -0.89 4.78 -3.27
C SER A 122 -0.68 6.08 -2.49
N PHE A 123 0.18 6.95 -3.02
CA PHE A 123 0.56 8.24 -2.45
C PHE A 123 0.58 9.32 -3.52
N ASP A 124 0.58 10.58 -3.10
CA ASP A 124 0.90 11.72 -3.95
C ASP A 124 2.35 12.15 -3.70
N ALA A 125 3.17 12.12 -4.74
CA ALA A 125 4.55 12.57 -4.72
C ALA A 125 4.85 13.39 -6.00
N GLY A 126 4.19 14.55 -6.11
CA GLY A 126 4.19 15.33 -7.34
C GLY A 126 3.50 14.59 -8.50
N GLY A 127 2.46 13.85 -8.15
CA GLY A 127 1.72 12.93 -8.98
C GLY A 127 1.66 11.53 -8.34
N LYS A 128 0.85 10.65 -8.91
CA LYS A 128 0.56 9.34 -8.31
C LYS A 128 1.81 8.45 -8.24
N LEU A 129 2.06 7.93 -7.05
CA LEU A 129 3.11 6.98 -6.72
C LEU A 129 2.50 5.76 -6.07
N PHE A 130 2.88 4.56 -6.51
CA PHE A 130 2.56 3.31 -5.83
C PHE A 130 3.76 2.78 -5.07
N MET A 131 3.51 2.21 -3.88
CA MET A 131 4.47 1.40 -3.14
C MET A 131 3.95 -0.04 -3.12
N ILE A 132 4.72 -0.96 -3.68
CA ILE A 132 4.43 -2.40 -3.61
C ILE A 132 5.35 -3.00 -2.56
N SER A 133 4.78 -3.40 -1.44
CA SER A 133 5.48 -4.08 -0.34
C SER A 133 5.34 -5.58 -0.48
N GLN A 134 6.45 -6.30 -0.42
CA GLN A 134 6.51 -7.76 -0.41
C GLN A 134 7.15 -8.21 0.90
N LEU A 135 6.41 -8.96 1.70
CA LEU A 135 6.79 -9.36 3.05
C LEU A 135 7.23 -10.82 3.05
N PHE A 136 8.47 -11.06 3.45
CA PHE A 136 9.04 -12.40 3.49
C PHE A 136 9.45 -12.78 4.91
N PRO A 137 9.27 -14.05 5.32
CA PRO A 137 9.84 -14.54 6.57
C PRO A 137 11.35 -14.26 6.63
N GLY A 138 11.81 -13.86 7.79
CA GLY A 138 13.25 -13.72 8.08
C GLY A 138 13.90 -15.03 8.49
N ALA A 139 15.10 -14.94 9.07
CA ALA A 139 15.87 -16.10 9.51
C ALA A 139 15.24 -16.83 10.71
N THR A 140 14.40 -16.14 11.49
CA THR A 140 13.68 -16.69 12.64
C THR A 140 12.19 -16.40 12.51
N PRO A 141 11.31 -17.17 13.20
CA PRO A 141 9.86 -16.90 13.18
C PRO A 141 9.46 -15.51 13.64
N GLY A 142 10.26 -14.85 14.46
CA GLY A 142 10.00 -13.50 14.98
C GLY A 142 10.45 -12.38 14.06
N THR A 143 11.03 -12.68 12.89
CA THR A 143 11.59 -11.68 11.98
C THR A 143 11.04 -11.76 10.57
N SER A 144 11.09 -10.65 9.85
CA SER A 144 10.76 -10.56 8.43
C SER A 144 11.67 -9.59 7.69
N ILE A 145 11.61 -9.66 6.37
CA ILE A 145 12.18 -8.65 5.47
C ILE A 145 11.07 -8.20 4.54
N THR A 146 10.80 -6.91 4.55
CA THR A 146 9.87 -6.29 3.61
C THR A 146 10.67 -5.57 2.53
N THR A 147 10.40 -5.90 1.28
CA THR A 147 10.91 -5.17 0.11
C THR A 147 9.82 -4.24 -0.38
N GLN A 148 10.13 -2.95 -0.49
CA GLN A 148 9.24 -1.93 -1.02
C GLN A 148 9.76 -1.46 -2.37
N ASN A 149 8.93 -1.59 -3.41
CA ASN A 149 9.21 -1.10 -4.75
C ASN A 149 8.29 0.10 -5.03
N PHE A 150 8.87 1.19 -5.52
CA PHE A 150 8.14 2.42 -5.81
C PHE A 150 7.97 2.58 -7.31
N LEU A 151 6.73 2.85 -7.73
CA LEU A 151 6.33 2.94 -9.11
C LEU A 151 5.63 4.28 -9.36
N ALA A 152 6.19 5.10 -10.26
CA ALA A 152 5.60 6.36 -10.67
C ALA A 152 4.65 6.17 -11.86
N VAL A 153 3.48 6.80 -11.79
CA VAL A 153 2.54 6.90 -12.92
C VAL A 153 2.97 8.08 -13.81
N GLY A 154 2.75 7.94 -15.13
CA GLY A 154 2.98 9.02 -16.08
C GLY A 154 4.36 9.07 -16.72
N GLY A 155 5.08 7.95 -16.75
CA GLY A 155 6.37 7.83 -17.42
C GLY A 155 7.57 8.10 -16.52
N HIS A 156 8.68 8.54 -17.09
CA HIS A 156 9.91 8.82 -16.32
C HIS A 156 9.77 10.18 -15.63
N PRO A 157 9.86 10.25 -14.27
CA PRO A 157 9.84 11.52 -13.55
C PRO A 157 11.01 12.42 -13.97
N ASP A 158 10.78 13.73 -13.98
CA ASP A 158 11.86 14.70 -14.02
C ASP A 158 12.61 14.80 -12.68
N ASP A 159 13.70 15.58 -12.66
CA ASP A 159 14.57 15.69 -11.48
C ASP A 159 13.83 16.28 -10.26
N GLU A 160 12.94 17.23 -10.46
CA GLU A 160 12.16 17.84 -9.37
C GLU A 160 11.18 16.84 -8.74
N ARG A 161 10.48 16.09 -9.58
CA ARG A 161 9.60 15.01 -9.11
C ARG A 161 10.39 13.88 -8.45
N MET A 162 11.59 13.54 -8.96
CA MET A 162 12.45 12.53 -8.33
C MET A 162 12.85 12.93 -6.90
N VAL A 163 13.22 14.19 -6.66
CA VAL A 163 13.50 14.69 -5.30
C VAL A 163 12.28 14.53 -4.38
N THR A 164 11.08 14.78 -4.91
CA THR A 164 9.83 14.61 -4.14
C THR A 164 9.56 13.14 -3.82
N ILE A 165 9.80 12.24 -4.79
CA ILE A 165 9.67 10.79 -4.61
C ILE A 165 10.66 10.28 -3.55
N GLU A 166 11.92 10.70 -3.60
CA GLU A 166 12.94 10.30 -2.62
C GLU A 166 12.56 10.72 -1.19
N LYS A 167 12.07 11.94 -1.01
CA LYS A 167 11.53 12.39 0.29
C LYS A 167 10.36 11.54 0.76
N GLN A 168 9.47 11.16 -0.16
CA GLN A 168 8.34 10.28 0.17
C GLN A 168 8.82 8.87 0.55
N MET A 169 9.84 8.35 -0.12
CA MET A 169 10.45 7.06 0.22
C MET A 169 11.08 7.07 1.61
N ASP A 170 11.85 8.12 1.94
CA ASP A 170 12.45 8.29 3.26
C ASP A 170 11.39 8.42 4.36
N PHE A 171 10.34 9.20 4.10
CA PHE A 171 9.20 9.33 5.00
C PHE A 171 8.53 7.98 5.27
N LEU A 172 8.24 7.20 4.22
CA LEU A 172 7.60 5.89 4.36
C LEU A 172 8.53 4.86 5.03
N MET A 173 9.85 4.97 4.81
CA MET A 173 10.82 4.15 5.54
C MET A 173 10.77 4.45 7.04
N HIS A 174 10.71 5.73 7.42
CA HIS A 174 10.56 6.14 8.81
C HIS A 174 9.28 5.58 9.43
N VAL A 175 8.13 5.79 8.79
CA VAL A 175 6.83 5.30 9.25
C VAL A 175 6.86 3.80 9.49
N VAL A 176 7.27 3.02 8.50
CA VAL A 176 7.23 1.56 8.60
C VAL A 176 8.25 1.04 9.60
N ARG A 177 9.49 1.53 9.58
CA ARG A 177 10.56 1.02 10.44
C ARG A 177 10.40 1.46 11.89
N ASP A 178 10.16 2.76 12.10
CA ASP A 178 10.29 3.38 13.41
C ASP A 178 8.96 3.48 14.17
N GLU A 179 7.83 3.33 13.48
CA GLU A 179 6.50 3.33 14.08
C GLU A 179 5.87 1.94 14.01
N ASP A 180 5.49 1.46 12.81
CA ASP A 180 4.77 0.18 12.66
C ASP A 180 5.57 -1.01 13.19
N TYR A 181 6.78 -1.21 12.65
CA TYR A 181 7.58 -2.39 12.97
C TYR A 181 8.20 -2.30 14.35
N PHE A 182 8.53 -1.11 14.83
CA PHE A 182 9.00 -0.93 16.19
C PHE A 182 7.95 -1.37 17.23
N THR A 183 6.67 -1.09 16.98
CA THR A 183 5.57 -1.52 17.83
C THR A 183 5.42 -3.04 17.82
N GLY A 184 5.61 -3.68 16.67
CA GLY A 184 5.53 -5.13 16.51
C GLY A 184 6.75 -5.91 17.01
N LEU A 185 7.88 -5.23 17.28
CA LEU A 185 9.10 -5.86 17.83
C LEU A 185 9.13 -5.88 19.37
N ARG A 186 8.19 -5.27 20.04
CA ARG A 186 8.03 -5.24 21.49
C ARG A 186 7.06 -6.32 21.97
#